data_bc928e94178f74ca8411684900684ac2
#
_entry.id   bc928e94178f74ca8411684900684ac2
#
_cell.length_a   1.000
_cell.length_b   1.000
_cell.length_c   1.000
_cell.angle_alpha   90.00
_cell.angle_beta   90.00
_cell.angle_gamma   90.00
#
_symmetry.space_group_name_H-M   'P 1'
#
loop_
_entity.id
_entity.type
_entity.pdbx_description
1 polymer ?
#
loop_
_entity_poly.entity_id
_entity_poly.type
_entity_poly.pdbx_seq_one_letter_code
_entity_poly.pdbx_strand_id
1 'polypeptide(L)'
;MYECVLIARNDVTQQQVEGIADVIAAQFEADGAGGSIQKREYWGLRTLAYRIKKNRKGHYMLLGLDAPPVSVNEMERQLGLNEDVLRFMTIRVDAIDEAPSAILSRKSDDRERGFRGPKPAGRFDSGRKRGYDDREEFRARDDIGGGRDEFGGGREGGFREREGGFRGGRDGGEE
;
A
#
# COMPACT_ATOMS: atom_id res chain seq x y z
N MET A 1 28.23 13.71 -1.01
CA MET A 1 27.34 12.64 -0.55
C MET A 1 25.94 12.86 -1.14
N TYR A 2 25.14 11.82 -1.23
CA TYR A 2 23.79 11.86 -1.79
C TYR A 2 22.84 10.95 -1.02
N GLU A 3 21.59 11.31 -0.99
CA GLU A 3 20.50 10.43 -0.56
C GLU A 3 19.63 10.12 -1.75
N CYS A 4 19.40 8.82 -2.00
CA CYS A 4 18.52 8.34 -3.04
C CYS A 4 17.35 7.58 -2.42
N VAL A 5 16.13 8.06 -2.65
CA VAL A 5 14.91 7.34 -2.32
C VAL A 5 14.39 6.69 -3.58
N LEU A 6 14.25 5.38 -3.56
CA LEU A 6 13.65 4.62 -4.66
C LEU A 6 12.31 4.02 -4.25
N ILE A 7 11.43 3.89 -5.22
CA ILE A 7 10.14 3.25 -5.09
C ILE A 7 10.10 2.10 -6.11
N ALA A 8 10.04 0.88 -5.61
CA ALA A 8 9.88 -0.31 -6.43
C ALA A 8 8.41 -0.74 -6.51
N ARG A 9 8.11 -1.59 -7.49
CA ARG A 9 6.76 -2.15 -7.73
C ARG A 9 6.28 -2.93 -6.51
N ASN A 10 4.97 -3.02 -6.37
CA ASN A 10 4.35 -3.74 -5.27
C ASN A 10 4.33 -5.27 -5.44
N ASP A 11 4.59 -5.76 -6.61
CA ASP A 11 4.63 -7.19 -6.96
C ASP A 11 6.02 -7.83 -6.80
N VAL A 12 7.06 -7.02 -6.58
CA VAL A 12 8.39 -7.51 -6.24
C VAL A 12 8.51 -7.85 -4.75
N THR A 13 9.40 -8.77 -4.44
CA THR A 13 9.69 -9.15 -3.04
C THR A 13 10.68 -8.16 -2.39
N GLN A 14 10.72 -8.14 -1.06
CA GLN A 14 11.72 -7.35 -0.34
C GLN A 14 13.16 -7.70 -0.78
N GLN A 15 13.46 -8.99 -0.96
CA GLN A 15 14.78 -9.45 -1.39
C GLN A 15 15.16 -8.90 -2.77
N GLN A 16 14.19 -8.81 -3.69
CA GLN A 16 14.44 -8.21 -5.00
C GLN A 16 14.73 -6.70 -4.90
N VAL A 17 14.04 -6.00 -3.99
CA VAL A 17 14.32 -4.59 -3.72
C VAL A 17 15.70 -4.39 -3.11
N GLU A 18 16.09 -5.23 -2.17
CA GLU A 18 17.45 -5.24 -1.59
C GLU A 18 18.50 -5.58 -2.64
N GLY A 19 18.20 -6.51 -3.56
CA GLY A 19 19.04 -6.84 -4.70
C GLY A 19 19.31 -5.67 -5.64
N ILE A 20 18.38 -4.72 -5.78
CA ILE A 20 18.63 -3.48 -6.54
C ILE A 20 19.77 -2.67 -5.89
N ALA A 21 19.78 -2.59 -4.57
CA ALA A 21 20.87 -1.89 -3.86
C ALA A 21 22.20 -2.64 -4.00
N ASP A 22 22.18 -3.96 -4.05
CA ASP A 22 23.41 -4.76 -4.26
C ASP A 22 23.98 -4.56 -5.66
N VAL A 23 23.12 -4.45 -6.67
CA VAL A 23 23.55 -4.12 -8.05
C VAL A 23 24.18 -2.74 -8.09
N ILE A 24 23.63 -1.74 -7.39
CA ILE A 24 24.20 -0.40 -7.29
C ILE A 24 25.58 -0.44 -6.60
N ALA A 25 25.71 -1.20 -5.51
CA ALA A 25 26.99 -1.36 -4.82
C ALA A 25 28.05 -1.96 -5.73
N ALA A 26 27.69 -3.04 -6.42
CA ALA A 26 28.59 -3.70 -7.38
C ALA A 26 29.00 -2.76 -8.55
N GLN A 27 28.08 -1.91 -8.99
CA GLN A 27 28.38 -0.90 -10.01
C GLN A 27 29.42 0.10 -9.51
N PHE A 28 29.28 0.62 -8.30
CA PHE A 28 30.24 1.56 -7.72
C PHE A 28 31.64 0.95 -7.57
N GLU A 29 31.71 -0.35 -7.28
CA GLU A 29 32.99 -1.08 -7.24
C GLU A 29 33.60 -1.27 -8.64
N ALA A 30 32.76 -1.58 -9.63
CA ALA A 30 33.19 -1.85 -10.99
C ALA A 30 33.66 -0.58 -11.75
N ASP A 31 33.01 0.55 -11.52
CA ASP A 31 33.30 1.81 -12.21
C ASP A 31 34.71 2.36 -11.89
N GLY A 32 35.39 1.87 -10.86
CA GLY A 32 36.73 2.30 -10.48
C GLY A 32 36.84 3.78 -10.09
N ALA A 33 35.74 4.52 -10.19
CA ALA A 33 35.64 5.93 -9.84
C ALA A 33 35.52 6.14 -8.32
N GLY A 34 35.34 5.05 -7.59
CA GLY A 34 35.12 5.04 -6.15
C GLY A 34 33.71 5.48 -5.79
N GLY A 35 33.04 4.67 -5.01
CA GLY A 35 31.72 4.97 -4.49
C GLY A 35 31.31 3.89 -3.52
N SER A 36 30.49 4.24 -2.54
CA SER A 36 30.00 3.27 -1.56
C SER A 36 28.61 3.64 -1.08
N ILE A 37 27.87 2.62 -0.66
CA ILE A 37 26.59 2.80 0.01
C ILE A 37 26.87 2.83 1.52
N GLN A 38 26.74 4.00 2.12
CA GLN A 38 26.97 4.23 3.54
C GLN A 38 25.73 3.82 4.38
N LYS A 39 24.55 3.96 3.80
CA LYS A 39 23.31 3.71 4.52
C LYS A 39 22.30 3.01 3.63
N ARG A 40 21.60 2.00 4.17
CA ARG A 40 20.50 1.30 3.51
C ARG A 40 19.34 1.18 4.48
N GLU A 41 18.19 1.68 4.10
CA GLU A 41 16.97 1.55 4.88
C GLU A 41 15.82 1.08 4.00
N TYR A 42 15.26 -0.07 4.33
CA TYR A 42 14.04 -0.55 3.73
C TYR A 42 12.83 -0.05 4.54
N TRP A 43 12.04 0.84 3.96
CA TRP A 43 10.89 1.43 4.64
C TRP A 43 9.61 0.61 4.50
N GLY A 44 9.63 -0.45 3.68
CA GLY A 44 8.53 -1.36 3.48
C GLY A 44 7.56 -0.95 2.38
N LEU A 45 6.52 -1.77 2.22
CA LEU A 45 5.43 -1.52 1.26
C LEU A 45 4.51 -0.43 1.80
N ARG A 46 4.36 0.66 1.06
CA ARG A 46 3.54 1.82 1.44
C ARG A 46 2.58 2.23 0.34
N THR A 47 1.48 2.85 0.74
CA THR A 47 0.54 3.45 -0.21
C THR A 47 1.16 4.71 -0.80
N LEU A 48 1.09 4.83 -2.12
CA LEU A 48 1.53 6.00 -2.87
C LEU A 48 0.50 7.13 -2.74
N ALA A 49 0.95 8.38 -2.71
CA ALA A 49 0.07 9.55 -2.68
C ALA A 49 -0.79 9.63 -3.96
N TYR A 50 -0.25 9.19 -5.08
CA TYR A 50 -0.95 9.05 -6.36
C TYR A 50 -0.45 7.80 -7.09
N ARG A 51 -1.20 7.34 -8.08
CA ARG A 51 -0.83 6.14 -8.85
C ARG A 51 0.37 6.40 -9.74
N ILE A 52 1.37 5.51 -9.67
CA ILE A 52 2.53 5.51 -10.55
C ILE A 52 2.50 4.23 -11.37
N LYS A 53 2.52 4.32 -12.70
CA LYS A 53 2.43 3.18 -13.62
C LYS A 53 1.31 2.19 -13.22
N LYS A 54 0.11 2.71 -12.88
CA LYS A 54 -1.09 1.98 -12.39
C LYS A 54 -0.97 1.37 -10.98
N ASN A 55 0.20 1.42 -10.33
CA ASN A 55 0.38 0.92 -8.97
C ASN A 55 -0.17 1.92 -7.93
N ARG A 56 -0.82 1.41 -6.88
CA ARG A 56 -1.29 2.18 -5.72
C ARG A 56 -0.37 2.09 -4.52
N LYS A 57 0.51 1.09 -4.51
CA LYS A 57 1.49 0.82 -3.46
C LYS A 57 2.85 0.62 -4.09
N GLY A 58 3.90 0.81 -3.34
CA GLY A 58 5.28 0.53 -3.74
C GLY A 58 6.16 0.29 -2.53
N HIS A 59 7.25 -0.41 -2.76
CA HIS A 59 8.29 -0.62 -1.77
C HIS A 59 9.21 0.59 -1.76
N TYR A 60 9.40 1.18 -0.59
CA TYR A 60 10.28 2.32 -0.41
C TYR A 60 11.62 1.87 0.18
N MET A 61 12.69 2.41 -0.36
CA MET A 61 14.04 2.20 0.13
C MET A 61 14.82 3.51 0.06
N LEU A 62 15.57 3.81 1.11
CA LEU A 62 16.53 4.91 1.16
C LEU A 62 17.93 4.34 1.06
N LEU A 63 18.75 4.97 0.22
CA LEU A 63 20.17 4.71 0.09
C LEU A 63 20.94 6.00 0.36
N GLY A 64 21.85 5.96 1.30
CA GLY A 64 22.86 7.01 1.53
C GLY A 64 24.12 6.66 0.76
N LEU A 65 24.56 7.52 -0.13
CA LEU A 65 25.60 7.26 -1.11
C LEU A 65 26.78 8.24 -0.89
N ASP A 66 27.98 7.70 -0.85
CA ASP A 66 29.20 8.47 -0.99
C ASP A 66 29.86 8.09 -2.31
N ALA A 67 29.62 8.89 -3.33
CA ALA A 67 30.07 8.59 -4.68
C ALA A 67 30.31 9.89 -5.48
N PRO A 68 31.19 9.85 -6.49
CA PRO A 68 31.36 10.96 -7.41
C PRO A 68 30.12 11.16 -8.29
N PRO A 69 29.86 12.37 -8.78
CA PRO A 69 28.67 12.67 -9.61
C PRO A 69 28.53 11.77 -10.85
N VAL A 70 29.63 11.34 -11.43
CA VAL A 70 29.64 10.48 -12.63
C VAL A 70 29.00 9.12 -12.31
N SER A 71 29.41 8.49 -11.22
CA SER A 71 28.84 7.21 -10.77
C SER A 71 27.37 7.32 -10.36
N VAL A 72 26.98 8.45 -9.75
CA VAL A 72 25.58 8.72 -9.40
C VAL A 72 24.72 8.86 -10.67
N ASN A 73 25.20 9.56 -11.71
CA ASN A 73 24.49 9.68 -12.98
C ASN A 73 24.28 8.31 -13.65
N GLU A 74 25.32 7.45 -13.62
CA GLU A 74 25.22 6.10 -14.18
C GLU A 74 24.24 5.23 -13.37
N MET A 75 24.26 5.32 -12.04
CA MET A 75 23.27 4.69 -11.16
C MET A 75 21.83 5.14 -11.53
N GLU A 76 21.62 6.45 -11.68
CA GLU A 76 20.30 6.97 -12.06
C GLU A 76 19.86 6.47 -13.42
N ARG A 77 20.81 6.39 -14.38
CA ARG A 77 20.53 5.81 -15.69
C ARG A 77 20.06 4.36 -15.57
N GLN A 78 20.75 3.54 -14.78
CA GLN A 78 20.41 2.13 -14.55
C GLN A 78 19.09 1.98 -13.82
N LEU A 79 18.82 2.78 -12.78
CA LEU A 79 17.53 2.79 -12.10
C LEU A 79 16.39 3.18 -13.03
N GLY A 80 16.63 4.09 -13.97
CA GLY A 80 15.65 4.49 -14.99
C GLY A 80 15.30 3.38 -15.98
N LEU A 81 16.23 2.46 -16.25
CA LEU A 81 16.06 1.31 -17.13
C LEU A 81 15.47 0.10 -16.42
N ASN A 82 15.54 0.06 -15.09
CA ASN A 82 15.04 -1.06 -14.31
C ASN A 82 13.50 -1.03 -14.26
N GLU A 83 12.87 -2.07 -14.78
CA GLU A 83 11.42 -2.20 -14.86
C GLU A 83 10.75 -2.33 -13.48
N ASP A 84 11.48 -2.83 -12.49
CA ASP A 84 11.00 -2.98 -11.11
C ASP A 84 10.97 -1.64 -10.37
N VAL A 85 11.68 -0.62 -10.86
CA VAL A 85 11.70 0.71 -10.28
C VAL A 85 10.60 1.57 -10.89
N LEU A 86 9.69 2.03 -10.05
CA LEU A 86 8.63 2.95 -10.45
C LEU A 86 9.13 4.39 -10.54
N ARG A 87 9.92 4.79 -9.55
CA ARG A 87 10.47 6.14 -9.41
C ARG A 87 11.66 6.12 -8.47
N PHE A 88 12.57 7.04 -8.69
CA PHE A 88 13.64 7.37 -7.77
C PHE A 88 13.83 8.89 -7.69
N MET A 89 14.47 9.34 -6.65
CA MET A 89 14.86 10.73 -6.45
C MET A 89 16.17 10.78 -5.68
N THR A 90 17.15 11.45 -6.25
CA THR A 90 18.47 11.63 -5.63
C THR A 90 18.65 13.10 -5.27
N ILE A 91 19.10 13.36 -4.05
CA ILE A 91 19.41 14.70 -3.56
C ILE A 91 20.84 14.73 -3.05
N ARG A 92 21.51 15.86 -3.25
CA ARG A 92 22.86 16.08 -2.68
C ARG A 92 22.70 16.51 -1.23
N VAL A 93 23.50 15.92 -0.35
CA VAL A 93 23.55 16.24 1.07
C VAL A 93 25.00 16.49 1.50
N ASP A 94 25.17 17.28 2.53
CA ASP A 94 26.51 17.57 3.08
C ASP A 94 27.03 16.42 3.91
N ALA A 95 26.15 15.74 4.64
CA ALA A 95 26.45 14.56 5.44
C ALA A 95 25.30 13.57 5.41
N ILE A 96 25.62 12.29 5.56
CA ILE A 96 24.61 11.22 5.70
C ILE A 96 24.36 11.04 7.19
N ASP A 97 23.12 11.16 7.63
CA ASP A 97 22.73 10.89 9.01
C ASP A 97 22.68 9.37 9.24
N GLU A 98 23.48 8.86 10.17
CA GLU A 98 23.51 7.45 10.53
C GLU A 98 22.27 7.03 11.34
N ALA A 99 21.59 7.99 11.99
CA ALA A 99 20.39 7.71 12.74
C ALA A 99 19.26 7.16 11.86
N PRO A 100 18.41 6.27 12.38
CA PRO A 100 17.26 5.78 11.64
C PRO A 100 16.35 6.92 11.21
N SER A 101 15.93 6.89 9.94
CA SER A 101 15.02 7.90 9.40
C SER A 101 13.72 8.01 10.21
N ALA A 102 13.16 9.21 10.30
CA ALA A 102 11.92 9.49 11.05
C ALA A 102 10.74 8.57 10.67
N ILE A 103 10.77 8.01 9.47
CA ILE A 103 9.79 7.01 8.99
C ILE A 103 9.90 5.68 9.76
N LEU A 104 11.11 5.28 10.15
CA LEU A 104 11.34 4.05 10.90
C LEU A 104 11.15 4.28 12.40
N SER A 105 11.57 5.41 12.93
CA SER A 105 11.43 5.77 14.35
C SER A 105 9.97 5.85 14.77
N ARG A 106 9.08 6.46 13.95
CA ARG A 106 7.64 6.50 14.22
C ARG A 106 6.98 5.13 14.29
N LYS A 107 7.50 4.15 13.55
CA LYS A 107 6.96 2.78 13.56
C LYS A 107 7.32 2.03 14.85
N SER A 108 8.42 2.37 15.51
CA SER A 108 8.80 1.82 16.83
C SER A 108 7.91 2.39 17.93
N ASP A 109 7.65 3.69 17.92
CA ASP A 109 6.80 4.35 18.91
C ASP A 109 5.35 3.87 18.89
N ASP A 110 4.79 3.61 17.71
CA ASP A 110 3.44 3.06 17.59
C ASP A 110 3.33 1.62 18.10
N ARG A 111 4.41 0.82 18.01
CA ARG A 111 4.45 -0.53 18.57
C ARG A 111 4.54 -0.51 20.09
N GLU A 112 5.30 0.40 20.69
CA GLU A 112 5.39 0.56 22.14
C GLU A 112 4.07 1.09 22.72
N ARG A 113 3.38 2.01 22.05
CA ARG A 113 2.08 2.53 22.49
C ARG A 113 0.96 1.50 22.34
N GLY A 114 1.05 0.56 21.41
CA GLY A 114 0.07 -0.53 21.19
C GLY A 114 0.08 -1.60 22.27
N PHE A 115 1.12 -1.68 23.11
CA PHE A 115 1.24 -2.66 24.20
C PHE A 115 0.81 -2.11 25.58
N ARG A 116 0.00 -1.06 25.62
CA ARG A 116 -0.80 -0.77 26.80
C ARG A 116 -1.85 -1.85 26.94
N GLY A 117 -1.58 -2.80 27.87
CA GLY A 117 -2.43 -3.92 28.22
C GLY A 117 -3.89 -3.54 28.45
N PRO A 118 -4.78 -4.53 28.50
CA PRO A 118 -6.22 -4.29 28.63
C PRO A 118 -6.46 -3.39 29.83
N LYS A 119 -7.16 -2.28 29.61
CA LYS A 119 -7.68 -1.41 30.69
C LYS A 119 -8.37 -2.33 31.70
N PRO A 120 -8.04 -2.25 32.99
CA PRO A 120 -8.78 -3.02 33.98
C PRO A 120 -10.22 -2.64 33.85
N ALA A 121 -11.08 -3.64 33.63
CA ALA A 121 -12.51 -3.48 33.59
C ALA A 121 -12.92 -2.72 34.85
N GLY A 122 -13.40 -1.49 34.66
CA GLY A 122 -13.94 -0.71 35.76
C GLY A 122 -15.02 -1.53 36.45
N ARG A 123 -14.83 -1.75 37.75
CA ARG A 123 -15.86 -2.27 38.65
C ARG A 123 -17.13 -1.48 38.37
N PHE A 124 -18.12 -2.13 37.79
CA PHE A 124 -19.48 -1.66 37.87
C PHE A 124 -19.89 -1.79 39.32
N ASP A 125 -19.89 -0.67 40.02
CA ASP A 125 -20.53 -0.54 41.31
C ASP A 125 -22.04 -0.66 41.12
N SER A 126 -22.54 -1.87 41.39
CA SER A 126 -23.94 -2.17 41.46
C SER A 126 -24.47 -1.70 42.82
N GLY A 127 -24.88 -0.44 42.91
CA GLY A 127 -25.44 0.05 44.13
C GLY A 127 -26.10 1.40 43.99
N ARG A 128 -27.31 1.42 43.49
CA ARG A 128 -28.36 2.29 43.97
C ARG A 128 -29.69 2.00 43.29
N LYS A 129 -30.46 1.07 43.96
CA LYS A 129 -31.91 1.11 43.91
C LYS A 129 -32.39 2.52 44.34
N ARG A 130 -33.06 3.22 43.48
CA ARG A 130 -34.11 4.18 43.85
C ARG A 130 -35.30 3.91 42.97
N GLY A 131 -36.31 3.30 43.65
CA GLY A 131 -37.65 3.25 43.15
C GLY A 131 -38.23 4.67 43.03
N TYR A 132 -38.89 4.85 41.96
CA TYR A 132 -40.03 5.76 41.88
C TYR A 132 -41.07 5.06 41.08
N ASP A 133 -42.02 4.57 41.89
CA ASP A 133 -43.40 4.29 41.55
C ASP A 133 -44.02 5.64 41.13
N ASP A 134 -44.75 5.69 40.08
CA ASP A 134 -46.04 6.29 39.97
C ASP A 134 -46.52 6.50 38.52
N ARG A 135 -47.67 5.89 38.32
CA ARG A 135 -48.81 6.35 37.53
C ARG A 135 -48.69 6.39 36.01
N GLU A 136 -49.39 5.45 35.48
CA GLU A 136 -50.78 5.48 34.99
C GLU A 136 -51.05 6.42 33.83
N GLU A 137 -51.69 5.73 32.87
CA GLU A 137 -52.68 6.29 31.96
C GLU A 137 -52.19 7.17 30.81
N PHE A 138 -52.17 6.55 29.66
CA PHE A 138 -52.99 7.10 28.58
C PHE A 138 -53.41 5.99 27.63
N ARG A 139 -54.72 5.79 27.69
CA ARG A 139 -55.54 4.93 26.85
C ARG A 139 -55.45 5.29 25.38
N ALA A 140 -55.47 4.23 24.60
CA ALA A 140 -56.35 4.04 23.45
C ALA A 140 -56.85 5.22 22.62
N ARG A 141 -56.61 5.21 21.39
CA ARG A 141 -57.52 5.48 20.27
C ARG A 141 -57.02 4.73 19.09
N ASP A 142 -57.68 3.62 18.77
CA ASP A 142 -58.73 3.50 17.74
C ASP A 142 -58.23 3.97 16.38
N ASP A 143 -57.90 3.01 15.54
CA ASP A 143 -58.79 2.44 14.54
C ASP A 143 -59.09 3.40 13.37
N ILE A 144 -58.97 2.88 12.24
CA ILE A 144 -59.50 3.15 10.89
C ILE A 144 -58.35 3.01 9.90
N GLY A 145 -58.22 1.93 9.16
CA GLY A 145 -59.08 1.59 8.06
C GLY A 145 -58.24 1.49 6.83
N GLY A 146 -58.21 0.32 6.27
CA GLY A 146 -58.57 0.06 4.92
C GLY A 146 -57.57 0.42 3.81
N GLY A 147 -57.18 -0.56 3.09
CA GLY A 147 -56.62 -0.33 1.76
C GLY A 147 -55.83 -1.52 1.25
N ARG A 148 -56.53 -2.52 0.80
CA ARG A 148 -56.07 -3.50 -0.19
C ARG A 148 -55.56 -2.72 -1.41
N ASP A 149 -54.45 -3.15 -1.94
CA ASP A 149 -54.40 -3.40 -3.39
C ASP A 149 -53.21 -4.32 -3.69
N GLU A 150 -53.58 -5.44 -4.13
CA GLU A 150 -52.96 -6.49 -4.89
C GLU A 150 -52.56 -5.95 -6.28
N PHE A 151 -51.31 -6.10 -6.65
CA PHE A 151 -50.89 -6.22 -8.05
C PHE A 151 -49.51 -6.90 -7.99
N GLY A 152 -49.30 -8.11 -8.28
CA GLY A 152 -49.54 -8.91 -9.44
C GLY A 152 -48.61 -8.47 -10.59
N GLY A 153 -47.50 -9.15 -10.80
CA GLY A 153 -46.71 -8.88 -11.98
C GLY A 153 -45.36 -9.60 -11.99
N GLY A 154 -45.37 -10.89 -12.25
CA GLY A 154 -44.17 -11.65 -12.64
C GLY A 154 -43.62 -11.17 -13.97
N ARG A 155 -42.31 -11.24 -14.10
CA ARG A 155 -41.66 -11.37 -15.39
C ARG A 155 -40.43 -12.24 -15.24
N GLU A 156 -40.61 -13.47 -15.59
CA GLU A 156 -39.63 -14.38 -16.15
C GLU A 156 -39.08 -13.82 -17.46
N GLY A 157 -37.86 -14.17 -17.75
CA GLY A 157 -37.23 -14.03 -19.07
C GLY A 157 -35.83 -13.47 -18.94
N GLY A 158 -34.83 -14.13 -19.32
CA GLY A 158 -34.57 -15.22 -20.20
C GLY A 158 -33.09 -15.33 -20.40
N PHE A 159 -32.59 -16.51 -20.19
CA PHE A 159 -31.28 -16.98 -20.63
C PHE A 159 -31.09 -16.66 -22.12
N ARG A 160 -29.98 -16.07 -22.48
CA ARG A 160 -29.46 -16.13 -23.83
C ARG A 160 -27.98 -16.55 -23.78
N GLU A 161 -27.80 -17.83 -23.91
CA GLU A 161 -26.62 -18.44 -24.53
C GLU A 161 -26.40 -17.79 -25.91
N ARG A 162 -25.20 -17.43 -26.17
CA ARG A 162 -24.71 -17.17 -27.53
C ARG A 162 -23.46 -18.00 -27.75
N GLU A 163 -23.71 -19.23 -28.14
CA GLU A 163 -22.80 -19.98 -29.01
C GLU A 163 -22.71 -19.26 -30.38
N GLY A 164 -21.49 -19.25 -30.89
CA GLY A 164 -21.14 -18.85 -32.24
C GLY A 164 -19.64 -18.88 -32.35
N GLY A 165 -18.99 -19.91 -32.61
CA GLY A 165 -18.86 -20.75 -33.77
C GLY A 165 -18.38 -19.95 -34.96
N PHE A 166 -17.06 -19.79 -35.15
CA PHE A 166 -16.52 -19.46 -36.46
C PHE A 166 -15.34 -20.37 -36.79
N ARG A 167 -15.69 -21.20 -37.74
CA ARG A 167 -14.86 -22.16 -38.50
C ARG A 167 -14.13 -21.43 -39.63
N GLY A 168 -12.99 -21.98 -39.97
CA GLY A 168 -12.48 -22.03 -41.35
C GLY A 168 -11.48 -20.93 -41.65
N GLY A 169 -10.40 -21.22 -42.25
CA GLY A 169 -9.94 -22.15 -43.22
C GLY A 169 -8.56 -21.73 -43.66
N ARG A 170 -7.70 -22.67 -43.85
CA ARG A 170 -6.99 -22.97 -45.11
C ARG A 170 -6.30 -21.76 -45.75
N ASP A 171 -5.13 -21.81 -46.09
CA ASP A 171 -4.27 -22.66 -46.92
C ASP A 171 -3.13 -21.79 -47.45
N GLY A 172 -1.96 -22.39 -47.59
CA GLY A 172 -1.26 -22.29 -48.81
C GLY A 172 -0.03 -21.40 -48.90
N GLY A 173 1.08 -22.05 -49.24
CA GLY A 173 2.09 -21.65 -50.19
C GLY A 173 3.40 -21.18 -49.59
N GLU A 174 4.40 -21.98 -49.50
CA GLU A 174 5.48 -22.23 -50.51
C GLU A 174 5.94 -20.97 -51.24
N GLU A 175 7.09 -20.50 -50.88
CA GLU A 175 8.37 -20.47 -51.57
C GLU A 175 9.42 -19.80 -50.68
#